data_387a7300db2fc730774e74bb3591b6fb
#
_entry.id   387a7300db2fc730774e74bb3591b6fb
#
_cell.length_a   1.000
_cell.length_b   1.000
_cell.length_c   1.000
_cell.angle_alpha   90.00
_cell.angle_beta   90.00
_cell.angle_gamma   90.00
#
_symmetry.space_group_name_H-M   'P 1'
#
loop_
_entity.id
_entity.type
_entity.pdbx_description
1 polymer ?
#
loop_
_entity_poly.entity_id
_entity_poly.type
_entity_poly.pdbx_seq_one_letter_code
_entity_poly.pdbx_strand_id
1 'polypeptide(L)'
;MLVACAMGACAGNKPARRMIQYSELTTAEAPPADHRLAYGQDVLQFGELRLPAGTDPVALIVFIHGGCWRSQFDLKHVAPAAAALAKEGFATWTIEYRRVGDPGGGWPGTFDDISRAVDHVRALALQFPRLDTTRVILMGHSAGGQLALWAASRKQNETTGIFRSSKPPLPIVGVLGLAAISDLAEYGAAPGGCNSAVTPLMGGTFATFPDRYHAVSPMDRSPIGVRVGLVHGDADPIVAVEQSRKLIARERAGGASPELTIVPGAGHFELVAPQSEAWAAVMRAVHSLIDRRPTPRVNPAIPR
;
A
#
# COMPACT_ATOMS: atom_id res chain seq x y z
N MET A 1 -68.15 -2.79 3.51
CA MET A 1 -67.12 -1.72 3.47
C MET A 1 -65.87 -2.23 4.18
N LEU A 2 -64.89 -2.70 3.43
CA LEU A 2 -63.58 -3.08 3.96
C LEU A 2 -62.62 -1.92 3.70
N VAL A 3 -62.06 -1.38 4.78
CA VAL A 3 -61.00 -0.34 4.73
C VAL A 3 -59.66 -1.07 4.70
N ALA A 4 -58.94 -1.02 3.57
CA ALA A 4 -57.58 -1.49 3.44
C ALA A 4 -56.61 -0.47 4.01
N CYS A 5 -55.95 -0.81 5.10
CA CYS A 5 -54.87 -0.01 5.71
C CYS A 5 -53.58 -0.26 4.93
N ALA A 6 -53.11 0.68 4.10
CA ALA A 6 -51.85 0.64 3.42
C ALA A 6 -50.74 0.97 4.43
N MET A 7 -49.91 -0.03 4.80
CA MET A 7 -48.67 0.18 5.54
C MET A 7 -47.60 0.74 4.57
N GLY A 8 -47.41 2.05 4.60
CA GLY A 8 -46.28 2.70 3.97
C GLY A 8 -45.00 2.41 4.74
N ALA A 9 -44.09 1.64 4.14
CA ALA A 9 -42.73 1.44 4.67
C ALA A 9 -41.97 2.77 4.54
N CYS A 10 -41.76 3.48 5.65
CA CYS A 10 -40.81 4.60 5.72
C CYS A 10 -39.41 4.03 5.57
N ALA A 11 -38.86 4.15 4.37
CA ALA A 11 -37.42 3.96 4.16
C ALA A 11 -36.70 5.11 4.89
N GLY A 12 -36.20 4.82 6.08
CA GLY A 12 -35.40 5.77 6.87
C GLY A 12 -34.15 6.13 6.08
N ASN A 13 -34.08 7.37 5.64
CA ASN A 13 -32.92 7.96 5.03
C ASN A 13 -31.79 7.97 6.10
N LYS A 14 -30.88 7.00 6.10
CA LYS A 14 -29.70 7.09 6.97
C LYS A 14 -28.94 8.34 6.59
N PRO A 15 -28.57 9.22 7.56
CA PRO A 15 -27.78 10.41 7.26
C PRO A 15 -26.50 9.99 6.53
N ALA A 16 -26.13 10.74 5.49
CA ALA A 16 -24.88 10.52 4.78
C ALA A 16 -23.74 10.50 5.78
N ARG A 17 -22.98 9.40 5.80
CA ARG A 17 -21.86 9.20 6.73
C ARG A 17 -20.78 10.24 6.42
N ARG A 18 -20.38 11.03 7.44
CA ARG A 18 -19.26 11.97 7.27
C ARG A 18 -17.98 11.19 7.02
N MET A 19 -17.26 11.51 5.93
CA MET A 19 -15.98 10.92 5.60
C MET A 19 -14.88 11.50 6.50
N ILE A 20 -13.94 10.63 6.88
CA ILE A 20 -12.76 11.03 7.64
C ILE A 20 -11.87 11.90 6.75
N GLN A 21 -11.34 12.98 7.33
CA GLN A 21 -10.46 13.92 6.64
C GLN A 21 -8.99 13.64 7.00
N TYR A 22 -8.07 14.03 6.10
CA TYR A 22 -6.62 13.89 6.33
C TYR A 22 -6.18 14.51 7.66
N SER A 23 -6.67 15.70 7.99
CA SER A 23 -6.34 16.41 9.23
C SER A 23 -6.70 15.61 10.48
N GLU A 24 -7.77 14.84 10.46
CA GLU A 24 -8.19 14.01 11.60
C GLU A 24 -7.18 12.90 11.88
N LEU A 25 -6.53 12.36 10.85
CA LEU A 25 -5.50 11.34 11.01
C LEU A 25 -4.17 11.91 11.51
N THR A 26 -3.82 13.14 11.06
CA THR A 26 -2.57 13.79 11.47
C THR A 26 -2.64 14.40 12.86
N THR A 27 -3.84 14.69 13.37
CA THR A 27 -4.09 15.16 14.73
C THR A 27 -4.47 14.03 15.69
N ALA A 28 -4.76 12.84 15.19
CA ALA A 28 -5.01 11.67 16.03
C ALA A 28 -3.74 11.30 16.81
N GLU A 29 -3.86 11.15 18.11
CA GLU A 29 -2.76 10.66 18.93
C GLU A 29 -2.43 9.21 18.58
N ALA A 30 -1.16 8.95 18.30
CA ALA A 30 -0.63 7.61 18.15
C ALA A 30 0.57 7.46 19.10
N PRO A 31 0.73 6.31 19.78
CA PRO A 31 1.93 6.04 20.52
C PRO A 31 3.17 6.27 19.67
N PRO A 32 4.28 6.79 20.22
CA PRO A 32 5.52 6.93 19.49
C PRO A 32 6.00 5.56 18.97
N ALA A 33 6.78 5.57 17.91
CA ALA A 33 7.46 4.36 17.47
C ALA A 33 8.55 3.97 18.46
N ASP A 34 8.84 2.67 18.58
CA ASP A 34 9.91 2.18 19.45
C ASP A 34 11.29 2.66 18.96
N HIS A 35 11.46 2.71 17.63
CA HIS A 35 12.71 3.15 17.02
C HIS A 35 12.46 3.96 15.75
N ARG A 36 13.29 4.99 15.54
CA ARG A 36 13.46 5.67 14.25
C ARG A 36 14.86 5.37 13.74
N LEU A 37 14.97 4.71 12.60
CA LEU A 37 16.21 4.17 12.04
C LEU A 37 16.41 4.64 10.61
N ALA A 38 17.62 5.09 10.28
CA ALA A 38 17.96 5.49 8.93
C ALA A 38 18.22 4.26 8.03
N TYR A 39 17.73 4.28 6.81
CA TYR A 39 18.07 3.31 5.76
C TYR A 39 18.96 3.92 4.66
N GLY A 40 19.27 5.20 4.76
CA GLY A 40 20.12 5.95 3.85
C GLY A 40 20.76 7.16 4.54
N GLN A 41 21.36 8.05 3.75
CA GLN A 41 22.11 9.22 4.26
C GLN A 41 21.27 10.49 4.32
N ASP A 42 20.16 10.55 3.57
CA ASP A 42 19.28 11.72 3.56
C ASP A 42 18.38 11.71 4.82
N VAL A 43 18.05 12.91 5.30
CA VAL A 43 17.20 13.06 6.50
C VAL A 43 15.80 12.48 6.36
N LEU A 44 15.33 12.29 5.13
CA LEU A 44 14.04 11.65 4.81
C LEU A 44 14.20 10.15 4.52
N GLN A 45 15.42 9.61 4.53
CA GLN A 45 15.66 8.17 4.34
C GLN A 45 15.68 7.44 5.70
N PHE A 46 14.53 7.43 6.37
CA PHE A 46 14.34 6.73 7.63
C PHE A 46 13.01 5.96 7.65
N GLY A 47 12.87 5.12 8.65
CA GLY A 47 11.58 4.52 8.98
C GLY A 47 11.37 4.46 10.48
N GLU A 48 10.13 4.23 10.85
CA GLU A 48 9.68 4.03 12.22
C GLU A 48 9.31 2.56 12.43
N LEU A 49 10.05 1.90 13.32
CA LEU A 49 9.79 0.52 13.72
C LEU A 49 8.94 0.51 14.98
N ARG A 50 7.83 -0.24 14.93
CA ARG A 50 7.02 -0.61 16.11
C ARG A 50 7.05 -2.12 16.27
N LEU A 51 7.26 -2.56 17.49
CA LEU A 51 7.32 -3.96 17.86
C LEU A 51 6.12 -4.29 18.77
N PRO A 52 5.37 -5.36 18.50
CA PRO A 52 4.32 -5.79 19.41
C PRO A 52 4.93 -6.30 20.73
N ALA A 53 4.15 -6.31 21.78
CA ALA A 53 4.54 -6.90 23.07
C ALA A 53 4.91 -8.40 22.92
N GLY A 54 5.68 -8.92 23.89
CA GLY A 54 6.08 -10.33 23.92
C GLY A 54 7.48 -10.59 23.36
N THR A 55 7.84 -11.87 23.27
CA THR A 55 9.18 -12.34 22.89
C THR A 55 9.19 -13.22 21.64
N ASP A 56 8.05 -13.67 21.15
CA ASP A 56 7.91 -14.56 20.02
C ASP A 56 8.28 -13.88 18.68
N PRO A 57 8.69 -14.66 17.67
CA PRO A 57 8.86 -14.15 16.32
C PRO A 57 7.57 -13.55 15.75
N VAL A 58 7.66 -12.37 15.15
CA VAL A 58 6.52 -11.60 14.67
C VAL A 58 6.60 -11.33 13.17
N ALA A 59 5.46 -11.40 12.49
CA ALA A 59 5.36 -11.00 11.09
C ALA A 59 5.57 -9.48 10.96
N LEU A 60 6.17 -9.06 9.84
CA LEU A 60 6.49 -7.65 9.59
C LEU A 60 5.63 -7.08 8.47
N ILE A 61 5.06 -5.92 8.71
CA ILE A 61 4.37 -5.10 7.73
C ILE A 61 5.26 -3.89 7.40
N VAL A 62 5.79 -3.84 6.18
CA VAL A 62 6.44 -2.64 5.66
C VAL A 62 5.35 -1.70 5.16
N PHE A 63 5.13 -0.59 5.87
CA PHE A 63 4.03 0.32 5.59
C PHE A 63 4.50 1.58 4.86
N ILE A 64 3.96 1.83 3.67
CA ILE A 64 4.31 2.97 2.81
C ILE A 64 3.16 3.97 2.83
N HIS A 65 3.44 5.18 3.30
CA HIS A 65 2.43 6.22 3.41
C HIS A 65 2.05 6.83 2.06
N GLY A 66 0.84 7.40 1.98
CA GLY A 66 0.33 8.13 0.83
C GLY A 66 0.72 9.60 0.83
N GLY A 67 -0.14 10.44 0.24
CA GLY A 67 0.05 11.90 0.16
C GLY A 67 0.48 12.37 -1.22
N CYS A 68 -0.05 11.75 -2.26
CA CYS A 68 0.13 12.18 -3.66
C CYS A 68 1.60 12.36 -4.07
N TRP A 69 2.53 11.62 -3.43
CA TRP A 69 3.99 11.74 -3.64
C TRP A 69 4.55 13.15 -3.43
N ARG A 70 3.86 14.04 -2.67
CA ARG A 70 4.25 15.44 -2.46
C ARG A 70 4.89 15.64 -1.09
N SER A 71 5.92 16.48 -1.01
CA SER A 71 6.71 16.76 0.20
C SER A 71 5.92 17.32 1.39
N GLN A 72 4.75 17.89 1.15
CA GLN A 72 3.87 18.40 2.22
C GLN A 72 3.17 17.31 3.05
N PHE A 73 3.25 16.04 2.64
CA PHE A 73 2.62 14.91 3.31
C PHE A 73 3.68 13.90 3.77
N ASP A 74 3.66 13.55 5.02
CA ASP A 74 4.59 12.62 5.65
C ASP A 74 3.88 11.37 6.19
N LEU A 75 4.63 10.51 6.88
CA LEU A 75 4.12 9.26 7.46
C LEU A 75 3.11 9.45 8.61
N LYS A 76 2.89 10.68 9.12
CA LYS A 76 2.03 10.90 10.30
C LYS A 76 0.61 10.39 10.12
N HIS A 77 0.01 10.54 8.94
CA HIS A 77 -1.38 10.12 8.73
C HIS A 77 -1.59 8.60 8.78
N VAL A 78 -0.54 7.80 8.66
CA VAL A 78 -0.61 6.34 8.82
C VAL A 78 -0.10 5.86 10.18
N ALA A 79 0.42 6.76 11.02
CA ALA A 79 0.94 6.40 12.34
C ALA A 79 -0.12 5.75 13.26
N PRO A 80 -1.41 6.21 13.30
CA PRO A 80 -2.44 5.52 14.06
C PRO A 80 -2.69 4.08 13.59
N ALA A 81 -2.71 3.86 12.27
CA ALA A 81 -2.86 2.52 11.68
C ALA A 81 -1.66 1.62 12.00
N ALA A 82 -0.43 2.14 11.91
CA ALA A 82 0.78 1.40 12.26
C ALA A 82 0.80 1.00 13.75
N ALA A 83 0.38 1.89 14.64
CA ALA A 83 0.26 1.60 16.06
C ALA A 83 -0.83 0.55 16.36
N ALA A 84 -1.97 0.60 15.64
CA ALA A 84 -3.03 -0.38 15.77
C ALA A 84 -2.56 -1.78 15.30
N LEU A 85 -1.83 -1.86 14.19
CA LEU A 85 -1.23 -3.11 13.72
C LEU A 85 -0.24 -3.69 14.73
N ALA A 86 0.57 -2.84 15.39
CA ALA A 86 1.48 -3.29 16.44
C ALA A 86 0.71 -3.85 17.66
N LYS A 87 -0.41 -3.23 18.03
CA LYS A 87 -1.30 -3.72 19.09
C LYS A 87 -1.93 -5.08 18.75
N GLU A 88 -2.17 -5.34 17.46
CA GLU A 88 -2.71 -6.62 16.94
C GLU A 88 -1.63 -7.70 16.77
N GLY A 89 -0.39 -7.44 17.17
CA GLY A 89 0.68 -8.44 17.18
C GLY A 89 1.59 -8.46 15.96
N PHE A 90 1.53 -7.45 15.08
CA PHE A 90 2.42 -7.32 13.92
C PHE A 90 3.54 -6.32 14.20
N ALA A 91 4.76 -6.59 13.79
CA ALA A 91 5.75 -5.53 13.68
C ALA A 91 5.42 -4.63 12.49
N THR A 92 5.63 -3.31 12.62
CA THR A 92 5.47 -2.37 11.51
C THR A 92 6.76 -1.60 11.27
N TRP A 93 7.20 -1.55 10.00
CA TRP A 93 8.25 -0.69 9.50
C TRP A 93 7.61 0.36 8.60
N THR A 94 7.26 1.52 9.17
CA THR A 94 6.63 2.62 8.44
C THR A 94 7.73 3.50 7.87
N ILE A 95 7.85 3.54 6.55
CA ILE A 95 8.96 4.23 5.88
C ILE A 95 8.57 5.64 5.44
N GLU A 96 9.48 6.58 5.68
CA GLU A 96 9.52 7.90 5.08
C GLU A 96 10.39 7.83 3.82
N TYR A 97 10.17 8.71 2.85
CA TYR A 97 10.90 8.72 1.59
C TYR A 97 10.89 10.11 0.97
N ARG A 98 11.84 10.43 0.10
CA ARG A 98 11.88 11.70 -0.64
C ARG A 98 10.78 11.75 -1.69
N ARG A 99 10.06 12.85 -1.74
CA ARG A 99 8.86 13.08 -2.57
C ARG A 99 9.11 14.21 -3.54
N VAL A 100 8.18 14.44 -4.44
CA VAL A 100 8.15 15.65 -5.29
C VAL A 100 8.14 16.90 -4.40
N GLY A 101 9.12 17.77 -4.60
CA GLY A 101 9.38 18.94 -3.75
C GLY A 101 10.55 18.76 -2.78
N ASP A 102 10.94 17.54 -2.46
CA ASP A 102 12.16 17.27 -1.70
C ASP A 102 13.38 17.18 -2.64
N PRO A 103 14.58 17.62 -2.22
CA PRO A 103 15.79 17.42 -3.02
C PRO A 103 16.02 15.95 -3.36
N GLY A 104 16.14 15.62 -4.64
CA GLY A 104 16.31 14.24 -5.11
C GLY A 104 15.05 13.37 -5.06
N GLY A 105 13.88 13.92 -4.71
CA GLY A 105 12.59 13.23 -4.81
C GLY A 105 12.05 13.20 -6.24
N GLY A 106 10.95 12.48 -6.46
CA GLY A 106 10.45 12.18 -7.80
C GLY A 106 11.26 11.07 -8.47
N TRP A 107 11.21 11.04 -9.80
CA TRP A 107 11.94 10.05 -10.60
C TRP A 107 13.45 10.33 -10.66
N PRO A 108 14.33 9.33 -10.40
CA PRO A 108 14.04 7.99 -9.88
C PRO A 108 14.09 7.92 -8.34
N GLY A 109 14.42 9.00 -7.65
CA GLY A 109 14.82 9.03 -6.25
C GLY A 109 13.75 8.50 -5.28
N THR A 110 12.48 8.83 -5.49
CA THR A 110 11.37 8.26 -4.70
C THR A 110 11.36 6.74 -4.77
N PHE A 111 11.52 6.17 -5.94
CA PHE A 111 11.51 4.72 -6.16
C PHE A 111 12.77 4.04 -5.61
N ASP A 112 13.93 4.71 -5.72
CA ASP A 112 15.18 4.24 -5.10
C ASP A 112 15.05 4.17 -3.58
N ASP A 113 14.45 5.19 -2.97
CA ASP A 113 14.22 5.22 -1.52
C ASP A 113 13.32 4.08 -1.07
N ILE A 114 12.21 3.86 -1.76
CA ILE A 114 11.30 2.74 -1.48
C ILE A 114 12.03 1.40 -1.61
N SER A 115 12.80 1.20 -2.67
CA SER A 115 13.58 -0.03 -2.86
C SER A 115 14.55 -0.27 -1.71
N ARG A 116 15.32 0.76 -1.32
CA ARG A 116 16.29 0.70 -0.22
C ARG A 116 15.62 0.45 1.12
N ALA A 117 14.52 1.15 1.42
CA ALA A 117 13.81 1.00 2.68
C ALA A 117 13.18 -0.38 2.86
N VAL A 118 12.63 -0.97 1.78
CA VAL A 118 12.13 -2.36 1.78
C VAL A 118 13.28 -3.33 1.99
N ASP A 119 14.39 -3.18 1.26
CA ASP A 119 15.52 -4.10 1.34
C ASP A 119 16.31 -3.95 2.65
N HIS A 120 16.18 -2.81 3.36
CA HIS A 120 16.75 -2.54 4.68
C HIS A 120 16.20 -3.46 5.78
N VAL A 121 15.04 -4.08 5.57
CA VAL A 121 14.48 -5.09 6.49
C VAL A 121 15.47 -6.20 6.83
N ARG A 122 16.39 -6.54 5.93
CA ARG A 122 17.47 -7.50 6.21
C ARG A 122 18.41 -7.02 7.33
N ALA A 123 18.72 -5.73 7.36
CA ALA A 123 19.53 -5.13 8.42
C ALA A 123 18.73 -5.01 9.73
N LEU A 124 17.45 -4.64 9.63
CA LEU A 124 16.56 -4.62 10.79
C LEU A 124 16.46 -5.99 11.46
N ALA A 125 16.33 -7.07 10.69
CA ALA A 125 16.22 -8.42 11.23
C ALA A 125 17.50 -8.88 11.97
N LEU A 126 18.68 -8.38 11.56
CA LEU A 126 19.93 -8.62 12.29
C LEU A 126 19.95 -7.88 13.65
N GLN A 127 19.38 -6.68 13.70
CA GLN A 127 19.31 -5.86 14.90
C GLN A 127 18.14 -6.27 15.82
N PHE A 128 17.04 -6.74 15.24
CA PHE A 128 15.80 -7.12 15.91
C PHE A 128 15.43 -8.57 15.54
N PRO A 129 16.03 -9.59 16.17
CA PRO A 129 15.88 -10.99 15.78
C PRO A 129 14.45 -11.55 15.86
N ARG A 130 13.52 -10.84 16.52
CA ARG A 130 12.10 -11.18 16.55
C ARG A 130 11.40 -10.96 15.22
N LEU A 131 11.96 -10.16 14.30
CA LEU A 131 11.36 -9.92 12.99
C LEU A 131 11.47 -11.19 12.13
N ASP A 132 10.33 -11.81 11.85
CA ASP A 132 10.27 -12.99 10.99
C ASP A 132 10.30 -12.58 9.51
N THR A 133 11.46 -12.62 8.92
CA THR A 133 11.66 -12.25 7.49
C THR A 133 11.02 -13.22 6.51
N THR A 134 10.48 -14.35 6.98
CA THR A 134 9.70 -15.27 6.14
C THR A 134 8.22 -14.89 6.06
N ARG A 135 7.78 -13.94 6.90
CA ARG A 135 6.41 -13.42 6.97
C ARG A 135 6.39 -11.90 6.82
N VAL A 136 6.92 -11.39 5.72
CA VAL A 136 6.92 -9.95 5.39
C VAL A 136 5.86 -9.67 4.34
N ILE A 137 5.00 -8.69 4.59
CA ILE A 137 4.14 -8.09 3.56
C ILE A 137 4.49 -6.62 3.36
N LEU A 138 4.27 -6.12 2.13
CA LEU A 138 4.22 -4.69 1.89
C LEU A 138 2.78 -4.22 2.02
N MET A 139 2.57 -3.08 2.65
CA MET A 139 1.27 -2.42 2.72
C MET A 139 1.43 -0.95 2.36
N GLY A 140 0.49 -0.39 1.62
CA GLY A 140 0.56 1.02 1.29
C GLY A 140 -0.81 1.63 1.06
N HIS A 141 -0.93 2.93 1.36
CA HIS A 141 -2.15 3.70 1.20
C HIS A 141 -2.02 4.69 0.05
N SER A 142 -3.03 4.76 -0.84
CA SER A 142 -3.09 5.77 -1.91
C SER A 142 -1.84 5.71 -2.81
N ALA A 143 -1.10 6.82 -2.93
CA ALA A 143 0.22 6.88 -3.58
C ALA A 143 1.21 5.86 -3.00
N GLY A 144 1.20 5.64 -1.68
CA GLY A 144 1.99 4.59 -1.03
C GLY A 144 1.54 3.18 -1.42
N GLY A 145 0.26 2.99 -1.74
CA GLY A 145 -0.28 1.75 -2.30
C GLY A 145 0.30 1.45 -3.68
N GLN A 146 0.43 2.46 -4.54
CA GLN A 146 1.13 2.35 -5.82
C GLN A 146 2.59 1.92 -5.62
N LEU A 147 3.30 2.59 -4.69
CA LEU A 147 4.70 2.29 -4.39
C LEU A 147 4.88 0.88 -3.81
N ALA A 148 3.95 0.42 -2.94
CA ALA A 148 3.97 -0.93 -2.38
C ALA A 148 3.77 -2.01 -3.45
N LEU A 149 2.76 -1.84 -4.32
CA LEU A 149 2.47 -2.75 -5.42
C LEU A 149 3.63 -2.82 -6.41
N TRP A 150 4.21 -1.66 -6.77
CA TRP A 150 5.40 -1.62 -7.60
C TRP A 150 6.59 -2.32 -6.94
N ALA A 151 6.90 -2.00 -5.67
CA ALA A 151 8.02 -2.60 -4.96
C ALA A 151 7.88 -4.14 -4.84
N ALA A 152 6.63 -4.63 -4.70
CA ALA A 152 6.33 -6.06 -4.69
C ALA A 152 6.55 -6.74 -6.06
N SER A 153 6.44 -5.99 -7.15
CA SER A 153 6.62 -6.49 -8.52
C SER A 153 8.09 -6.58 -8.97
N ARG A 154 9.05 -6.09 -8.16
CA ARG A 154 10.49 -6.14 -8.48
C ARG A 154 10.95 -7.58 -8.64
N LYS A 155 11.68 -7.87 -9.72
CA LYS A 155 12.17 -9.23 -10.04
C LYS A 155 13.63 -9.40 -9.64
N GLN A 156 14.01 -10.60 -9.23
CA GLN A 156 15.38 -10.92 -8.82
C GLN A 156 16.42 -10.66 -9.91
N ASN A 157 16.05 -10.77 -11.17
CA ASN A 157 16.94 -10.67 -12.32
C ASN A 157 16.67 -9.39 -13.15
N GLU A 158 16.16 -8.33 -12.54
CA GLU A 158 16.12 -7.01 -13.20
C GLU A 158 17.54 -6.47 -13.34
N THR A 159 18.26 -6.99 -14.35
CA THR A 159 19.65 -6.60 -14.64
C THR A 159 19.74 -5.36 -15.52
N THR A 160 18.61 -4.92 -16.06
CA THR A 160 18.50 -3.75 -16.93
C THR A 160 17.60 -2.71 -16.30
N GLY A 161 17.90 -1.42 -16.53
CA GLY A 161 17.13 -0.30 -16.00
C GLY A 161 17.77 0.34 -14.76
N ILE A 162 17.15 1.45 -14.34
CA ILE A 162 17.67 2.32 -13.28
C ILE A 162 17.54 1.73 -11.86
N PHE A 163 16.62 0.76 -11.66
CA PHE A 163 16.39 0.11 -10.36
C PHE A 163 17.23 -1.15 -10.17
N ARG A 164 18.34 -1.26 -10.92
CA ARG A 164 19.26 -2.40 -10.81
C ARG A 164 19.91 -2.44 -9.43
N SER A 165 19.70 -3.54 -8.70
CA SER A 165 20.36 -3.80 -7.44
C SER A 165 21.37 -4.93 -7.59
N SER A 166 22.49 -4.85 -6.87
CA SER A 166 23.46 -5.94 -6.75
C SER A 166 22.94 -7.11 -5.89
N LYS A 167 21.88 -6.90 -5.15
CA LYS A 167 21.20 -7.91 -4.32
C LYS A 167 19.78 -8.14 -4.82
N PRO A 168 19.28 -9.39 -4.75
CA PRO A 168 17.88 -9.65 -5.09
C PRO A 168 16.94 -8.85 -4.15
N PRO A 169 15.74 -8.46 -4.58
CA PRO A 169 14.75 -7.84 -3.72
C PRO A 169 14.45 -8.68 -2.48
N LEU A 170 14.05 -8.01 -1.38
CA LEU A 170 13.60 -8.72 -0.18
C LEU A 170 12.48 -9.69 -0.54
N PRO A 171 12.55 -10.98 -0.16
CA PRO A 171 11.43 -11.89 -0.30
C PRO A 171 10.24 -11.42 0.54
N ILE A 172 9.06 -11.36 -0.06
CA ILE A 172 7.81 -10.99 0.62
C ILE A 172 6.74 -12.03 0.32
N VAL A 173 5.79 -12.20 1.24
CA VAL A 173 4.70 -13.17 1.08
C VAL A 173 3.46 -12.58 0.42
N GLY A 174 3.35 -11.26 0.36
CA GLY A 174 2.24 -10.57 -0.29
C GLY A 174 2.32 -9.05 -0.21
N VAL A 175 1.37 -8.40 -0.86
CA VAL A 175 1.22 -6.95 -0.85
C VAL A 175 -0.25 -6.57 -0.66
N LEU A 176 -0.51 -5.55 0.17
CA LEU A 176 -1.83 -4.99 0.44
C LEU A 176 -1.88 -3.53 -0.01
N GLY A 177 -2.70 -3.26 -1.02
CA GLY A 177 -3.00 -1.90 -1.45
C GLY A 177 -4.28 -1.37 -0.81
N LEU A 178 -4.20 -0.24 -0.11
CA LEU A 178 -5.33 0.47 0.47
C LEU A 178 -5.64 1.69 -0.39
N ALA A 179 -6.79 1.72 -1.08
CA ALA A 179 -7.14 2.77 -2.05
C ALA A 179 -5.98 3.07 -3.01
N ALA A 180 -5.31 2.01 -3.49
CA ALA A 180 -4.07 2.13 -4.24
C ALA A 180 -4.28 2.64 -5.66
N ILE A 181 -3.37 3.50 -6.14
CA ILE A 181 -3.30 3.89 -7.54
C ILE A 181 -2.57 2.76 -8.28
N SER A 182 -3.18 2.21 -9.32
CA SER A 182 -2.63 1.06 -10.06
C SER A 182 -2.15 1.40 -11.47
N ASP A 183 -2.78 2.37 -12.11
CA ASP A 183 -2.43 2.85 -13.44
C ASP A 183 -2.05 4.32 -13.38
N LEU A 184 -0.74 4.60 -13.45
CA LEU A 184 -0.22 5.96 -13.36
C LEU A 184 -0.55 6.81 -14.58
N ALA A 185 -0.60 6.22 -15.78
CA ALA A 185 -0.90 6.96 -17.00
C ALA A 185 -2.36 7.40 -17.01
N GLU A 186 -3.28 6.48 -16.74
CA GLU A 186 -4.71 6.79 -16.65
C GLU A 186 -4.99 7.77 -15.50
N TYR A 187 -4.44 7.51 -14.31
CA TYR A 187 -4.65 8.37 -13.15
C TYR A 187 -4.13 9.79 -13.40
N GLY A 188 -2.93 9.93 -13.97
CA GLY A 188 -2.33 11.23 -14.26
C GLY A 188 -2.99 12.02 -15.38
N ALA A 189 -3.76 11.35 -16.26
CA ALA A 189 -4.52 12.01 -17.33
C ALA A 189 -5.86 12.60 -16.86
N ALA A 190 -6.38 12.14 -15.73
CA ALA A 190 -7.64 12.65 -15.18
C ALA A 190 -7.43 14.01 -14.49
N PRO A 191 -8.42 14.91 -14.51
CA PRO A 191 -8.34 16.16 -13.77
C PRO A 191 -8.48 15.90 -12.25
N GLY A 192 -7.77 16.68 -11.43
CA GLY A 192 -7.92 16.59 -9.96
C GLY A 192 -6.65 16.88 -9.17
N GLY A 193 -6.78 16.93 -7.85
CA GLY A 193 -5.71 17.33 -6.94
C GLY A 193 -4.49 16.41 -6.96
N CYS A 194 -4.66 15.13 -6.65
CA CYS A 194 -3.58 14.12 -6.62
C CYS A 194 -3.14 13.71 -8.03
N ASN A 195 -4.04 13.69 -9.01
CA ASN A 195 -3.76 13.31 -10.39
C ASN A 195 -2.64 14.17 -11.00
N SER A 196 -2.67 15.49 -10.71
CA SER A 196 -1.65 16.43 -11.20
C SER A 196 -0.24 16.19 -10.62
N ALA A 197 -0.10 15.32 -9.61
CA ALA A 197 1.20 15.01 -9.01
C ALA A 197 1.97 13.93 -9.80
N VAL A 198 1.31 13.17 -10.67
CA VAL A 198 1.95 12.09 -11.45
C VAL A 198 3.00 12.64 -12.40
N THR A 199 2.70 13.70 -13.14
CA THR A 199 3.66 14.33 -14.08
C THR A 199 4.93 14.81 -13.37
N PRO A 200 4.88 15.56 -12.26
CA PRO A 200 6.08 15.90 -11.48
C PRO A 200 6.80 14.68 -10.91
N LEU A 201 6.07 13.67 -10.43
CA LEU A 201 6.66 12.43 -9.93
C LEU A 201 7.53 11.77 -11.00
N MET A 202 7.02 11.67 -12.22
CA MET A 202 7.68 10.99 -13.34
C MET A 202 8.69 11.88 -14.08
N GLY A 203 8.76 13.19 -13.74
CA GLY A 203 9.61 14.18 -14.41
C GLY A 203 9.13 14.57 -15.80
N GLY A 204 7.86 14.26 -16.12
CA GLY A 204 7.21 14.58 -17.40
C GLY A 204 5.98 13.73 -17.66
N THR A 205 5.27 14.02 -18.75
CA THR A 205 4.04 13.33 -19.13
C THR A 205 4.30 11.90 -19.61
N PHE A 206 3.24 11.07 -19.66
CA PHE A 206 3.32 9.73 -20.27
C PHE A 206 3.78 9.79 -21.73
N ALA A 207 3.30 10.76 -22.51
CA ALA A 207 3.72 10.93 -23.90
C ALA A 207 5.23 11.22 -24.04
N THR A 208 5.83 11.90 -23.05
CA THR A 208 7.26 12.26 -23.06
C THR A 208 8.15 11.13 -22.55
N PHE A 209 7.71 10.40 -21.53
CA PHE A 209 8.50 9.36 -20.85
C PHE A 209 7.71 8.06 -20.62
N PRO A 210 7.14 7.42 -21.66
CA PRO A 210 6.30 6.21 -21.48
C PRO A 210 7.02 5.10 -20.71
N ASP A 211 8.31 4.88 -20.96
CA ASP A 211 9.09 3.82 -20.31
C ASP A 211 9.19 3.99 -18.79
N ARG A 212 9.20 5.23 -18.30
CA ARG A 212 9.20 5.49 -16.85
C ARG A 212 7.90 5.04 -16.21
N TYR A 213 6.77 5.36 -16.86
CA TYR A 213 5.44 4.95 -16.40
C TYR A 213 5.30 3.43 -16.41
N HIS A 214 5.66 2.78 -17.50
CA HIS A 214 5.63 1.31 -17.61
C HIS A 214 6.53 0.63 -16.57
N ALA A 215 7.66 1.23 -16.24
CA ALA A 215 8.58 0.67 -15.26
C ALA A 215 8.02 0.63 -13.83
N VAL A 216 7.06 1.52 -13.48
CA VAL A 216 6.60 1.67 -12.09
C VAL A 216 5.09 1.63 -11.91
N SER A 217 4.30 1.58 -12.98
CA SER A 217 2.85 1.41 -12.90
C SER A 217 2.51 -0.04 -12.54
N PRO A 218 1.81 -0.34 -11.43
CA PRO A 218 1.43 -1.70 -11.08
C PRO A 218 0.66 -2.42 -12.18
N MET A 219 -0.16 -1.70 -12.95
CA MET A 219 -0.91 -2.25 -14.09
C MET A 219 0.00 -2.85 -15.15
N ASP A 220 1.13 -2.19 -15.45
CA ASP A 220 2.10 -2.64 -16.46
C ASP A 220 3.04 -3.72 -15.91
N ARG A 221 3.15 -3.80 -14.59
CA ARG A 221 3.98 -4.79 -13.87
C ARG A 221 3.23 -6.07 -13.54
N SER A 222 1.92 -6.13 -13.81
CA SER A 222 1.06 -7.29 -13.55
C SER A 222 1.41 -8.47 -14.52
N PRO A 223 1.45 -9.73 -14.05
CA PRO A 223 1.22 -10.15 -12.67
C PRO A 223 2.39 -9.82 -11.75
N ILE A 224 2.04 -9.34 -10.54
CA ILE A 224 3.02 -8.87 -9.54
C ILE A 224 3.90 -10.01 -9.01
N GLY A 225 3.41 -11.23 -9.06
CA GLY A 225 4.22 -12.43 -8.75
C GLY A 225 4.21 -12.83 -7.27
N VAL A 226 3.51 -12.09 -6.41
CA VAL A 226 3.21 -12.44 -5.01
C VAL A 226 1.71 -12.34 -4.77
N ARG A 227 1.22 -12.74 -3.60
CA ARG A 227 -0.20 -12.55 -3.26
C ARG A 227 -0.56 -11.08 -3.21
N VAL A 228 -1.63 -10.69 -3.89
CA VAL A 228 -2.13 -9.33 -3.96
C VAL A 228 -3.47 -9.24 -3.26
N GLY A 229 -3.56 -8.36 -2.26
CA GLY A 229 -4.80 -7.93 -1.62
C GLY A 229 -5.04 -6.45 -1.90
N LEU A 230 -6.28 -6.09 -2.20
CA LEU A 230 -6.71 -4.70 -2.32
C LEU A 230 -7.93 -4.46 -1.43
N VAL A 231 -7.93 -3.35 -0.69
CA VAL A 231 -9.09 -2.85 0.04
C VAL A 231 -9.39 -1.44 -0.45
N HIS A 232 -10.63 -1.17 -0.84
CA HIS A 232 -11.03 0.12 -1.41
C HIS A 232 -12.42 0.53 -0.94
N GLY A 233 -12.61 1.80 -0.60
CA GLY A 233 -13.93 2.35 -0.32
C GLY A 233 -14.66 2.69 -1.62
N ASP A 234 -15.95 2.37 -1.74
CA ASP A 234 -16.72 2.68 -2.95
C ASP A 234 -17.14 4.14 -3.05
N ALA A 235 -17.01 4.89 -1.95
CA ALA A 235 -17.26 6.33 -1.89
C ALA A 235 -15.96 7.17 -1.89
N ASP A 236 -14.82 6.60 -2.30
CA ASP A 236 -13.53 7.29 -2.35
C ASP A 236 -13.54 8.43 -3.39
N PRO A 237 -13.42 9.71 -2.97
CA PRO A 237 -13.46 10.86 -3.87
C PRO A 237 -12.07 11.21 -4.47
N ILE A 238 -11.01 10.50 -4.06
CA ILE A 238 -9.61 10.82 -4.42
C ILE A 238 -9.05 9.81 -5.42
N VAL A 239 -9.25 8.51 -5.14
CA VAL A 239 -8.84 7.42 -6.02
C VAL A 239 -10.08 6.60 -6.38
N ALA A 240 -10.46 6.63 -7.64
CA ALA A 240 -11.61 5.87 -8.10
C ALA A 240 -11.41 4.36 -7.86
N VAL A 241 -12.43 3.68 -7.36
CA VAL A 241 -12.39 2.23 -7.07
C VAL A 241 -12.06 1.39 -8.30
N GLU A 242 -12.27 1.94 -9.49
CA GLU A 242 -11.92 1.36 -10.78
C GLU A 242 -10.43 1.06 -10.92
N GLN A 243 -9.55 1.83 -10.27
CA GLN A 243 -8.12 1.54 -10.19
C GLN A 243 -7.88 0.13 -9.60
N SER A 244 -8.55 -0.19 -8.49
CA SER A 244 -8.47 -1.52 -7.89
C SER A 244 -9.12 -2.60 -8.75
N ARG A 245 -10.32 -2.35 -9.32
CA ARG A 245 -11.04 -3.34 -10.15
C ARG A 245 -10.24 -3.72 -11.39
N LYS A 246 -9.63 -2.75 -12.07
CA LYS A 246 -8.81 -2.97 -13.26
C LYS A 246 -7.57 -3.80 -12.93
N LEU A 247 -6.85 -3.49 -11.84
CA LEU A 247 -5.67 -4.26 -11.44
C LEU A 247 -6.04 -5.72 -11.11
N ILE A 248 -7.12 -5.94 -10.37
CA ILE A 248 -7.61 -7.30 -10.06
C ILE A 248 -7.93 -8.09 -11.35
N ALA A 249 -8.60 -7.45 -12.30
CA ALA A 249 -8.89 -8.09 -13.59
C ALA A 249 -7.60 -8.44 -14.34
N ARG A 250 -6.62 -7.55 -14.32
CA ARG A 250 -5.31 -7.75 -14.96
C ARG A 250 -4.51 -8.87 -14.29
N GLU A 251 -4.46 -8.92 -12.96
CA GLU A 251 -3.81 -9.99 -12.19
C GLU A 251 -4.43 -11.35 -12.49
N ARG A 252 -5.78 -11.44 -12.54
CA ARG A 252 -6.51 -12.67 -12.88
C ARG A 252 -6.24 -13.12 -14.30
N ALA A 253 -6.20 -12.20 -15.26
CA ALA A 253 -5.85 -12.50 -16.63
C ALA A 253 -4.41 -13.02 -16.78
N GLY A 254 -3.51 -12.63 -15.88
CA GLY A 254 -2.15 -13.16 -15.75
C GLY A 254 -2.06 -14.48 -14.97
N GLY A 255 -3.18 -15.10 -14.57
CA GLY A 255 -3.23 -16.38 -13.85
C GLY A 255 -3.05 -16.27 -12.33
N ALA A 256 -3.00 -15.07 -11.76
CA ALA A 256 -2.95 -14.87 -10.32
C ALA A 256 -4.34 -14.96 -9.68
N SER A 257 -4.38 -15.11 -8.34
CA SER A 257 -5.60 -15.16 -7.53
C SER A 257 -5.63 -14.01 -6.52
N PRO A 258 -5.76 -12.75 -6.99
CA PRO A 258 -5.79 -11.59 -6.11
C PRO A 258 -7.13 -11.48 -5.37
N GLU A 259 -7.10 -10.84 -4.21
CA GLU A 259 -8.28 -10.56 -3.38
C GLU A 259 -8.63 -9.07 -3.46
N LEU A 260 -9.93 -8.75 -3.60
CA LEU A 260 -10.46 -7.39 -3.56
C LEU A 260 -11.60 -7.31 -2.55
N THR A 261 -11.47 -6.41 -1.60
CA THR A 261 -12.55 -6.05 -0.68
C THR A 261 -13.00 -4.62 -0.97
N ILE A 262 -14.22 -4.46 -1.44
CA ILE A 262 -14.86 -3.15 -1.53
C ILE A 262 -15.62 -2.88 -0.22
N VAL A 263 -15.35 -1.72 0.41
CA VAL A 263 -16.01 -1.33 1.66
C VAL A 263 -17.11 -0.31 1.36
N PRO A 264 -18.39 -0.70 1.50
CA PRO A 264 -19.51 0.18 1.17
C PRO A 264 -19.52 1.45 2.02
N GLY A 265 -19.69 2.61 1.37
CA GLY A 265 -19.76 3.93 1.98
C GLY A 265 -18.46 4.43 2.62
N ALA A 266 -17.36 3.69 2.51
CA ALA A 266 -16.06 4.17 2.96
C ALA A 266 -15.45 5.12 1.92
N GLY A 267 -14.82 6.19 2.40
CA GLY A 267 -14.02 7.09 1.60
C GLY A 267 -12.55 6.66 1.55
N HIS A 268 -11.67 7.64 1.34
CA HIS A 268 -10.23 7.42 1.14
C HIS A 268 -9.48 7.10 2.43
N PHE A 269 -9.76 7.86 3.49
CA PHE A 269 -8.98 7.81 4.73
C PHE A 269 -9.52 6.82 5.76
N GLU A 270 -10.72 6.31 5.60
CA GLU A 270 -11.31 5.27 6.46
C GLU A 270 -10.46 4.00 6.51
N LEU A 271 -9.72 3.72 5.45
CA LEU A 271 -8.88 2.53 5.32
C LEU A 271 -7.60 2.57 6.18
N VAL A 272 -7.21 3.76 6.67
CA VAL A 272 -6.04 3.95 7.56
C VAL A 272 -6.44 4.56 8.91
N ALA A 273 -7.74 4.53 9.21
CA ALA A 273 -8.33 5.00 10.46
C ALA A 273 -8.80 3.81 11.32
N PRO A 274 -8.06 3.40 12.37
CA PRO A 274 -8.42 2.23 13.19
C PRO A 274 -9.80 2.31 13.85
N GLN A 275 -10.31 3.51 14.06
CA GLN A 275 -11.65 3.75 14.62
C GLN A 275 -12.77 3.60 13.58
N SER A 276 -12.46 3.46 12.30
CA SER A 276 -13.46 3.30 11.24
C SER A 276 -13.98 1.87 11.14
N GLU A 277 -15.20 1.70 10.62
CA GLU A 277 -15.72 0.36 10.31
C GLU A 277 -14.95 -0.34 9.18
N ALA A 278 -14.27 0.44 8.31
CA ALA A 278 -13.45 -0.09 7.24
C ALA A 278 -12.20 -0.84 7.76
N TRP A 279 -11.73 -0.48 8.97
CA TRP A 279 -10.53 -1.09 9.55
C TRP A 279 -10.64 -2.62 9.70
N ALA A 280 -11.82 -3.14 10.04
CA ALA A 280 -12.03 -4.58 10.12
C ALA A 280 -11.78 -5.30 8.78
N ALA A 281 -12.08 -4.65 7.64
CA ALA A 281 -11.77 -5.19 6.32
C ALA A 281 -10.26 -5.19 6.05
N VAL A 282 -9.56 -4.14 6.45
CA VAL A 282 -8.09 -4.06 6.36
C VAL A 282 -7.43 -5.17 7.17
N MET A 283 -7.87 -5.37 8.42
CA MET A 283 -7.32 -6.43 9.29
C MET A 283 -7.54 -7.83 8.70
N ARG A 284 -8.73 -8.12 8.17
CA ARG A 284 -8.98 -9.41 7.48
C ARG A 284 -8.05 -9.61 6.30
N ALA A 285 -7.79 -8.58 5.50
CA ALA A 285 -6.86 -8.65 4.38
C ALA A 285 -5.42 -8.89 4.82
N VAL A 286 -4.96 -8.23 5.91
CA VAL A 286 -3.63 -8.46 6.51
C VAL A 286 -3.50 -9.93 6.94
N HIS A 287 -4.44 -10.46 7.73
CA HIS A 287 -4.43 -11.86 8.15
C HIS A 287 -4.46 -12.83 6.96
N SER A 288 -5.30 -12.57 5.95
CA SER A 288 -5.36 -13.41 4.75
C SER A 288 -3.99 -13.51 4.05
N LEU A 289 -3.23 -12.41 4.00
CA LEU A 289 -1.92 -12.40 3.35
C LEU A 289 -0.83 -13.05 4.20
N ILE A 290 -0.87 -12.92 5.53
CA ILE A 290 0.19 -13.41 6.43
C ILE A 290 -0.02 -14.88 6.81
N ASP A 291 -1.26 -15.29 7.13
CA ASP A 291 -1.54 -16.59 7.74
C ASP A 291 -1.64 -17.74 6.72
N ARG A 292 -1.95 -17.44 5.47
CA ARG A 292 -1.95 -18.48 4.42
C ARG A 292 -0.52 -18.86 4.08
N ARG A 293 -0.11 -20.08 4.48
CA ARG A 293 1.15 -20.67 4.03
C ARG A 293 1.23 -20.66 2.50
N PRO A 294 2.40 -20.35 1.89
CA PRO A 294 2.55 -20.44 0.44
C PRO A 294 2.17 -21.85 -0.01
N THR A 295 1.24 -21.98 -0.95
CA THR A 295 1.02 -23.22 -1.66
C THR A 295 2.33 -23.65 -2.31
N PRO A 296 2.82 -24.89 -2.12
CA PRO A 296 4.02 -25.36 -2.80
C PRO A 296 3.83 -25.15 -4.31
N ARG A 297 4.78 -24.51 -4.97
CA ARG A 297 4.77 -24.43 -6.44
C ARG A 297 4.83 -25.88 -6.95
N VAL A 298 3.75 -26.35 -7.55
CA VAL A 298 3.78 -27.58 -8.32
C VAL A 298 4.66 -27.31 -9.53
N ASN A 299 5.90 -27.77 -9.48
CA ASN A 299 6.75 -27.79 -10.66
C ASN A 299 6.04 -28.66 -11.71
N PRO A 300 5.71 -28.14 -12.92
CA PRO A 300 5.24 -29.01 -13.97
C PRO A 300 6.35 -30.03 -14.24
N ALA A 301 6.03 -31.32 -14.10
CA ALA A 301 6.93 -32.41 -14.38
C ALA A 301 7.47 -32.25 -15.81
N ILE A 302 8.79 -32.19 -15.94
CA ILE A 302 9.47 -32.25 -17.24
C ILE A 302 9.09 -33.62 -17.86
N PRO A 303 8.40 -33.66 -19.00
CA PRO A 303 8.16 -34.93 -19.67
C PRO A 303 9.51 -35.53 -20.09
N ARG A 304 9.69 -36.82 -19.77
CA ARG A 304 10.87 -37.61 -20.19
C ARG A 304 10.84 -37.86 -21.67
#